data_c4cb4a13adb06dba90a54b75475a7d89
#
_entry.id   c4cb4a13adb06dba90a54b75475a7d89
#
_cell.length_a   1.000
_cell.length_b   1.000
_cell.length_c   1.000
_cell.angle_alpha   90.00
_cell.angle_beta   90.00
_cell.angle_gamma   90.00
#
_symmetry.space_group_name_H-M   'P 1'
#
loop_
_entity.id
_entity.type
_entity.pdbx_description
1 polymer ?
#
loop_
_entity_poly.entity_id
_entity_poly.type
_entity_poly.pdbx_seq_one_letter_code
_entity_poly.pdbx_strand_id
1 'polypeptide(L)'
;EVECPDLVYTDKKWILFILNQLVLNSVKYKSEDPKVHPYIHIYTEKYGHGVRLIVEDNGTGIREEEMSRIFEKGFTGSNGRNGKKSTGMGLYLCRRLCEKLGIAIEAESVRGEGTKMILTFPVSSYLSKM
;
A
#
# COMPACT_ATOMS: atom_id res chain seq x y z
N GLU A 1 2.88 2.73 -21.36
CA GLU A 1 1.44 2.91 -21.48
C GLU A 1 0.81 1.67 -22.07
N VAL A 2 -0.26 1.26 -21.47
CA VAL A 2 -0.99 0.10 -21.94
C VAL A 2 -2.06 0.57 -22.91
N GLU A 3 -2.24 -0.21 -23.97
CA GLU A 3 -3.07 0.23 -25.07
C GLU A 3 -4.42 -0.46 -25.18
N CYS A 4 -4.90 -1.04 -24.10
CA CYS A 4 -6.20 -1.70 -24.09
C CYS A 4 -7.16 -0.78 -23.33
N PRO A 5 -7.83 0.15 -24.00
CA PRO A 5 -8.48 1.29 -23.33
C PRO A 5 -9.47 0.91 -22.25
N ASP A 6 -10.39 -0.02 -22.55
CA ASP A 6 -11.42 -0.35 -21.56
C ASP A 6 -10.85 -1.05 -20.34
N LEU A 7 -9.97 -2.01 -20.56
CA LEU A 7 -9.38 -2.75 -19.48
C LEU A 7 -8.45 -1.86 -18.66
N VAL A 8 -7.63 -1.08 -19.34
CA VAL A 8 -6.70 -0.18 -18.66
C VAL A 8 -7.44 0.84 -17.82
N TYR A 9 -8.53 1.39 -18.37
CA TYR A 9 -9.29 2.38 -17.62
C TYR A 9 -9.84 1.81 -16.33
N THR A 10 -10.39 0.60 -16.39
CA THR A 10 -10.96 -0.05 -15.22
C THR A 10 -9.87 -0.35 -14.18
N ASP A 11 -8.76 -0.93 -14.64
CA ASP A 11 -7.66 -1.25 -13.72
C ASP A 11 -7.07 0.00 -13.12
N LYS A 12 -6.94 1.05 -13.91
CA LYS A 12 -6.40 2.31 -13.43
C LYS A 12 -7.24 2.89 -12.32
N LYS A 13 -8.55 2.80 -12.45
CA LYS A 13 -9.46 3.29 -11.42
C LYS A 13 -9.22 2.59 -10.10
N TRP A 14 -9.11 1.26 -10.12
CA TRP A 14 -8.90 0.48 -8.91
C TRP A 14 -7.49 0.67 -8.35
N ILE A 15 -6.51 0.81 -9.22
CA ILE A 15 -5.14 1.07 -8.78
C ILE A 15 -5.07 2.42 -8.08
N LEU A 16 -5.74 3.42 -8.61
CA LEU A 16 -5.79 4.73 -7.96
C LEU A 16 -6.48 4.66 -6.60
N PHE A 17 -7.53 3.85 -6.50
CA PHE A 17 -8.17 3.64 -5.21
C PHE A 17 -7.20 3.04 -4.21
N ILE A 18 -6.48 2.01 -4.62
CA ILE A 18 -5.50 1.35 -3.75
C ILE A 18 -4.43 2.34 -3.31
N LEU A 19 -3.87 3.08 -4.27
CA LEU A 19 -2.85 4.08 -3.96
C LEU A 19 -3.35 5.10 -2.95
N ASN A 20 -4.57 5.57 -3.16
CA ASN A 20 -5.15 6.55 -2.26
C ASN A 20 -5.25 6.01 -0.85
N GLN A 21 -5.65 4.74 -0.71
CA GLN A 21 -5.74 4.12 0.61
C GLN A 21 -4.37 3.99 1.25
N LEU A 22 -3.35 3.64 0.48
CA LEU A 22 -2.00 3.51 1.01
C LEU A 22 -1.45 4.86 1.47
N VAL A 23 -1.71 5.91 0.70
CA VAL A 23 -1.27 7.25 1.08
C VAL A 23 -2.00 7.72 2.34
N LEU A 24 -3.31 7.50 2.40
CA LEU A 24 -4.09 7.87 3.58
C LEU A 24 -3.58 7.13 4.82
N ASN A 25 -3.20 5.88 4.65
CA ASN A 25 -2.64 5.10 5.74
C ASN A 25 -1.33 5.71 6.23
N SER A 26 -0.48 6.13 5.30
CA SER A 26 0.79 6.77 5.66
C SER A 26 0.57 8.08 6.38
N VAL A 27 -0.40 8.87 5.94
CA VAL A 27 -0.73 10.14 6.61
C VAL A 27 -1.24 9.88 8.02
N LYS A 28 -2.08 8.86 8.17
CA LYS A 28 -2.69 8.55 9.45
C LYS A 28 -1.66 8.16 10.51
N TYR A 29 -0.62 7.46 10.10
CA TYR A 29 0.37 6.94 11.03
C TYR A 29 1.70 7.67 10.98
N LYS A 30 1.68 8.92 10.54
CA LYS A 30 2.90 9.72 10.54
C LYS A 30 3.40 9.88 11.97
N SER A 31 4.71 10.08 12.09
CA SER A 31 5.33 10.27 13.38
C SER A 31 4.82 11.54 14.04
N GLU A 32 4.62 11.48 15.35
CA GLU A 32 4.22 12.66 16.12
C GLU A 32 5.41 13.36 16.77
N ASP A 33 6.61 12.84 16.56
CA ASP A 33 7.83 13.45 17.05
C ASP A 33 8.05 14.75 16.28
N PRO A 34 8.08 15.91 16.98
CA PRO A 34 8.26 17.19 16.28
C PRO A 34 9.60 17.31 15.57
N LYS A 35 10.56 16.47 15.90
CA LYS A 35 11.87 16.49 15.23
C LYS A 35 11.85 15.74 13.90
N VAL A 36 10.81 14.99 13.63
CA VAL A 36 10.70 14.23 12.39
C VAL A 36 9.93 15.06 11.38
N HIS A 37 10.52 15.21 10.19
CA HIS A 37 9.83 15.85 9.07
C HIS A 37 9.17 14.73 8.26
N PRO A 38 7.86 14.56 8.38
CA PRO A 38 7.21 13.43 7.72
C PRO A 38 7.29 13.54 6.21
N TYR A 39 7.49 12.40 5.56
CA TYR A 39 7.47 12.36 4.11
C TYR A 39 6.78 11.10 3.64
N ILE A 40 6.30 11.16 2.40
CA ILE A 40 5.77 10.02 1.69
C ILE A 40 6.43 10.02 0.33
N HIS A 41 7.11 8.93 0.00
CA HIS A 41 7.78 8.74 -1.28
C HIS A 41 7.04 7.69 -2.07
N ILE A 42 6.68 8.01 -3.29
CA ILE A 42 6.04 7.04 -4.18
C ILE A 42 6.95 6.87 -5.37
N TYR A 43 7.40 5.64 -5.60
CA TYR A 43 8.34 5.38 -6.69
C TYR A 43 8.15 3.96 -7.20
N THR A 44 8.74 3.70 -8.37
CA THR A 44 8.67 2.39 -8.99
C THR A 44 10.08 1.86 -9.19
N GLU A 45 10.18 0.54 -9.29
CA GLU A 45 11.44 -0.11 -9.60
C GLU A 45 11.14 -1.41 -10.34
N LYS A 46 12.10 -1.84 -11.15
CA LYS A 46 11.96 -3.11 -11.85
C LYS A 46 12.12 -4.25 -10.86
N TYR A 47 11.36 -5.31 -11.07
CA TYR A 47 11.43 -6.48 -10.23
C TYR A 47 11.22 -7.71 -11.10
N GLY A 48 12.33 -8.33 -11.53
CA GLY A 48 12.25 -9.43 -12.48
C GLY A 48 11.61 -8.97 -13.78
N HIS A 49 10.54 -9.63 -14.17
CA HIS A 49 9.78 -9.27 -15.37
C HIS A 49 8.61 -8.36 -15.04
N GLY A 50 8.55 -7.87 -13.82
CA GLY A 50 7.47 -7.01 -13.40
C GLY A 50 7.95 -5.67 -12.91
N VAL A 51 7.04 -4.94 -12.30
CA VAL A 51 7.32 -3.62 -11.74
C VAL A 51 6.76 -3.58 -10.33
N ARG A 52 7.52 -3.00 -9.43
CA ARG A 52 7.05 -2.71 -8.09
C ARG A 52 6.71 -1.23 -7.97
N LEU A 53 5.60 -0.95 -7.33
CA LEU A 53 5.24 0.41 -6.94
C LEU A 53 5.32 0.48 -5.43
N ILE A 54 6.11 1.39 -4.91
CA ILE A 54 6.37 1.48 -3.48
C ILE A 54 5.85 2.80 -2.94
N VAL A 55 5.10 2.71 -1.83
CA VAL A 55 4.69 3.87 -1.06
C VAL A 55 5.44 3.79 0.25
N GLU A 56 6.41 4.67 0.42
CA GLU A 56 7.30 4.64 1.57
C GLU A 56 7.07 5.86 2.44
N ASP A 57 7.02 5.65 3.76
CA ASP A 57 6.91 6.76 4.70
C ASP A 57 7.89 6.57 5.84
N ASN A 58 8.13 7.64 6.57
CA ASN A 58 8.95 7.61 7.78
C ASN A 58 8.10 7.78 9.04
N GLY A 59 6.93 7.14 9.03
CA GLY A 59 6.02 7.21 10.14
C GLY A 59 6.41 6.30 11.29
N THR A 60 5.41 5.93 12.08
CA THR A 60 5.64 5.16 13.30
C THR A 60 6.09 3.73 13.04
N GLY A 61 5.88 3.23 11.83
CA GLY A 61 6.14 1.84 11.54
C GLY A 61 5.11 0.92 12.15
N ILE A 62 5.27 -0.37 11.89
CA ILE A 62 4.34 -1.40 12.34
C ILE A 62 5.08 -2.35 13.25
N ARG A 63 4.48 -2.70 14.37
CA ARG A 63 5.08 -3.64 15.30
C ARG A 63 5.21 -5.00 14.64
N GLU A 64 6.32 -5.67 14.89
CA GLU A 64 6.60 -6.95 14.26
C GLU A 64 5.48 -7.96 14.51
N GLU A 65 4.96 -7.98 15.72
CA GLU A 65 3.90 -8.92 16.07
C GLU A 65 2.57 -8.60 15.41
N GLU A 66 2.43 -7.42 14.80
CA GLU A 66 1.20 -7.05 14.10
C GLU A 66 1.32 -7.19 12.59
N MET A 67 2.52 -7.42 12.08
CA MET A 67 2.75 -7.48 10.63
C MET A 67 1.88 -8.50 9.91
N SER A 68 1.65 -9.66 10.53
CA SER A 68 0.85 -10.71 9.92
C SER A 68 -0.64 -10.39 9.90
N ARG A 69 -1.05 -9.33 10.58
CA ARG A 69 -2.47 -9.03 10.76
C ARG A 69 -2.92 -7.74 10.08
N ILE A 70 -2.02 -6.98 9.48
CA ILE A 70 -2.36 -5.66 8.99
C ILE A 70 -3.41 -5.66 7.87
N PHE A 71 -3.55 -6.78 7.17
CA PHE A 71 -4.54 -6.88 6.09
C PHE A 71 -5.82 -7.57 6.55
N GLU A 72 -5.94 -7.91 7.83
CA GLU A 72 -7.16 -8.54 8.32
C GLU A 72 -8.30 -7.54 8.36
N LYS A 73 -9.49 -8.05 8.11
CA LYS A 73 -10.68 -7.22 8.15
C LYS A 73 -10.88 -6.65 9.56
N GLY A 74 -10.97 -5.33 9.63
CA GLY A 74 -11.22 -4.66 10.90
C GLY A 74 -10.01 -4.45 11.79
N PHE A 75 -8.81 -4.87 11.36
CA PHE A 75 -7.63 -4.68 12.18
C PHE A 75 -7.19 -3.21 12.17
N THR A 76 -7.02 -2.62 13.33
CA THR A 76 -6.60 -1.22 13.45
C THR A 76 -5.21 -1.06 14.06
N GLY A 77 -4.69 -2.11 14.69
CA GLY A 77 -3.37 -2.05 15.28
C GLY A 77 -3.29 -1.17 16.52
N SER A 78 -2.12 -1.10 17.10
CA SER A 78 -1.92 -0.33 18.32
C SER A 78 -2.05 1.18 18.09
N ASN A 79 -1.69 1.66 16.90
CA ASN A 79 -1.75 3.07 16.58
C ASN A 79 -3.18 3.57 16.39
N GLY A 80 -4.11 2.67 16.12
CA GLY A 80 -5.50 3.04 15.96
C GLY A 80 -6.16 3.49 17.25
N ARG A 81 -5.47 3.31 18.38
CA ARG A 81 -6.02 3.66 19.68
C ARG A 81 -5.78 5.11 20.08
N ASN A 82 -5.04 5.85 19.30
CA ASN A 82 -4.66 7.22 19.68
C ASN A 82 -5.72 8.23 19.28
N GLY A 83 -6.97 7.89 19.50
CA GLY A 83 -8.08 8.79 19.19
C GLY A 83 -8.42 8.88 17.73
N LYS A 84 -7.68 8.23 16.88
CA LYS A 84 -7.94 8.24 15.43
C LYS A 84 -8.93 7.16 15.12
N LYS A 85 -10.01 7.57 14.48
CA LYS A 85 -11.04 6.60 14.10
C LYS A 85 -10.61 5.87 12.85
N SER A 86 -10.79 4.55 12.87
CA SER A 86 -10.45 3.72 11.74
C SER A 86 -11.35 2.50 11.76
N THR A 87 -11.84 2.12 10.59
CA THR A 87 -12.65 0.93 10.48
C THR A 87 -11.82 -0.32 10.29
N GLY A 88 -10.51 -0.15 10.02
CA GLY A 88 -9.65 -1.29 9.73
C GLY A 88 -9.95 -1.92 8.39
N MET A 89 -10.65 -1.20 7.50
CA MET A 89 -11.08 -1.76 6.22
C MET A 89 -10.19 -1.38 5.06
N GLY A 90 -9.40 -0.29 5.19
CA GLY A 90 -8.62 0.21 4.07
C GLY A 90 -7.65 -0.81 3.49
N LEU A 91 -6.77 -1.35 4.32
CA LEU A 91 -5.79 -2.31 3.85
C LEU A 91 -6.43 -3.64 3.48
N TYR A 92 -7.48 -4.03 4.21
CA TYR A 92 -8.22 -5.23 3.86
C TYR A 92 -8.78 -5.13 2.43
N LEU A 93 -9.42 -4.01 2.13
CA LEU A 93 -9.97 -3.80 0.79
C LEU A 93 -8.89 -3.76 -0.27
N CYS A 94 -7.77 -3.12 0.04
CA CYS A 94 -6.64 -3.09 -0.89
C CYS A 94 -6.17 -4.50 -1.22
N ARG A 95 -6.05 -5.36 -0.20
CA ARG A 95 -5.63 -6.74 -0.43
C ARG A 95 -6.62 -7.49 -1.30
N ARG A 96 -7.91 -7.32 -1.03
CA ARG A 96 -8.94 -7.98 -1.82
C ARG A 96 -8.91 -7.52 -3.28
N LEU A 97 -8.75 -6.24 -3.50
CA LEU A 97 -8.67 -5.70 -4.86
C LEU A 97 -7.41 -6.19 -5.57
N CYS A 98 -6.29 -6.18 -4.86
CA CYS A 98 -5.04 -6.67 -5.45
C CYS A 98 -5.17 -8.13 -5.88
N GLU A 99 -5.80 -8.95 -5.05
CA GLU A 99 -6.01 -10.35 -5.40
C GLU A 99 -6.81 -10.49 -6.69
N LYS A 100 -7.83 -9.66 -6.85
CA LYS A 100 -8.65 -9.70 -8.06
C LYS A 100 -7.90 -9.21 -9.29
N LEU A 101 -6.99 -8.28 -9.11
CA LEU A 101 -6.26 -7.69 -10.22
C LEU A 101 -4.95 -8.42 -10.53
N GLY A 102 -4.62 -9.44 -9.75
CA GLY A 102 -3.37 -10.16 -9.95
C GLY A 102 -2.15 -9.41 -9.50
N ILE A 103 -2.33 -8.50 -8.55
CA ILE A 103 -1.25 -7.69 -7.99
C ILE A 103 -0.89 -8.22 -6.62
N ALA A 104 0.40 -8.41 -6.35
CA ALA A 104 0.85 -8.79 -5.02
C ALA A 104 0.98 -7.54 -4.17
N ILE A 105 0.49 -7.60 -2.94
CA ILE A 105 0.65 -6.49 -2.00
C ILE A 105 1.33 -7.01 -0.75
N GLU A 106 2.34 -6.28 -0.28
CA GLU A 106 3.06 -6.65 0.93
C GLU A 106 3.59 -5.40 1.61
N ALA A 107 4.01 -5.56 2.84
CA ALA A 107 4.53 -4.46 3.63
C ALA A 107 5.88 -4.82 4.22
N GLU A 108 6.76 -3.84 4.27
CA GLU A 108 8.02 -3.92 5.01
C GLU A 108 8.03 -2.75 5.98
N SER A 109 8.30 -3.01 7.23
CA SER A 109 8.20 -1.95 8.22
C SER A 109 9.15 -2.24 9.38
N VAL A 110 9.67 -1.16 9.94
CA VAL A 110 10.45 -1.21 11.18
C VAL A 110 9.84 -0.20 12.12
N ARG A 111 9.43 -0.69 13.28
CA ARG A 111 8.81 0.18 14.29
C ARG A 111 9.74 1.34 14.62
N GLY A 112 9.21 2.55 14.52
CA GLY A 112 9.96 3.76 14.79
C GLY A 112 10.67 4.33 13.58
N GLU A 113 10.70 3.63 12.45
CA GLU A 113 11.42 4.09 11.26
C GLU A 113 10.51 4.34 10.07
N GLY A 114 9.42 3.60 9.95
CA GLY A 114 8.49 3.82 8.87
C GLY A 114 8.05 2.54 8.20
N THR A 115 7.36 2.71 7.08
CA THR A 115 6.72 1.59 6.39
C THR A 115 6.86 1.75 4.89
N LYS A 116 7.07 0.64 4.20
CA LYS A 116 6.97 0.56 2.75
C LYS A 116 5.82 -0.37 2.42
N MET A 117 4.85 0.14 1.68
CA MET A 117 3.80 -0.69 1.10
C MET A 117 4.18 -0.95 -0.34
N ILE A 118 4.21 -2.21 -0.73
CA ILE A 118 4.78 -2.63 -2.01
C ILE A 118 3.74 -3.35 -2.83
N LEU A 119 3.48 -2.82 -4.03
CA LEU A 119 2.60 -3.45 -5.01
C LEU A 119 3.47 -4.01 -6.13
N THR A 120 3.34 -5.29 -6.40
CA THR A 120 4.10 -5.93 -7.48
C THR A 120 3.17 -6.27 -8.62
N PHE A 121 3.46 -5.71 -9.79
CA PHE A 121 2.65 -5.87 -10.99
C PHE A 121 3.33 -6.82 -11.95
N PRO A 122 2.64 -7.85 -12.42
CA PRO A 122 3.21 -8.76 -13.43
C PRO A 122 3.08 -8.15 -14.81
N VAL A 123 4.04 -7.31 -15.17
CA VAL A 123 3.97 -6.56 -16.42
C VAL A 123 3.77 -7.48 -17.64
N SER A 124 4.40 -8.64 -17.64
CA SER A 124 4.27 -9.57 -18.75
C SER A 124 2.82 -9.99 -18.96
N SER A 125 2.02 -10.06 -17.90
CA SER A 125 0.61 -10.43 -18.04
C SER A 125 -0.17 -9.37 -18.81
N TYR A 126 0.18 -8.12 -18.60
CA TYR A 126 -0.48 -7.04 -19.32
C TYR A 126 -0.02 -7.00 -20.76
N LEU A 127 1.26 -7.19 -20.99
CA LEU A 127 1.80 -7.18 -22.34
C LEU A 127 1.21 -8.29 -23.19
N SER A 128 1.00 -9.45 -22.62
CA SER A 128 0.48 -10.58 -23.37
C SER A 128 -0.97 -10.38 -23.81
N LYS A 129 -1.65 -9.40 -23.26
CA LYS A 129 -3.04 -9.11 -23.64
C LYS A 129 -3.13 -8.04 -24.72
N MET A 130 -2.00 -7.51 -25.08
CA MET A 130 -1.94 -6.49 -26.11
C MET A 130 -1.59 -7.10 -27.44
#